data_8968e6909cb8b2f6631e924705861f36
#
_entry.id   8968e6909cb8b2f6631e924705861f36
#
_cell.length_a   1.000
_cell.length_b   1.000
_cell.length_c   1.000
_cell.angle_alpha   90.00
_cell.angle_beta   90.00
_cell.angle_gamma   90.00
#
_symmetry.space_group_name_H-M   'P 1'
#
loop_
_entity.id
_entity.type
_entity.pdbx_description
1 polymer ?
#
loop_
_entity_poly.entity_id
_entity_poly.type
_entity_poly.pdbx_seq_one_letter_code
_entity_poly.pdbx_strand_id
1 'polypeptide(L)'
;MVVRTFVCSRCRQRRLLPALALVASVAMTISAMAQGQAGQFARECALKEVTVITLIEDHGAAEDLPADRLGHAGLTMLRARLACYEDRVGDALALYESILDLGPVASLRRQ
;
A
#
# COMPACT_ATOMS: atom_id res chain seq x y z
N MET A 1 42.72 -9.97 -1.02
CA MET A 1 41.45 -10.63 -0.71
C MET A 1 41.56 -11.28 0.65
N VAL A 2 40.98 -10.67 1.69
CA VAL A 2 41.02 -11.19 3.07
C VAL A 2 39.59 -11.53 3.45
N VAL A 3 39.29 -12.83 3.44
CA VAL A 3 38.03 -13.39 3.92
C VAL A 3 38.10 -13.43 5.46
N ARG A 4 37.35 -12.56 6.14
CA ARG A 4 37.20 -12.64 7.59
C ARG A 4 36.03 -13.58 7.93
N THR A 5 36.42 -14.78 8.29
CA THR A 5 35.58 -15.76 8.98
C THR A 5 35.20 -15.24 10.36
N PHE A 6 33.92 -14.85 10.56
CA PHE A 6 33.38 -14.63 11.90
C PHE A 6 33.07 -15.98 12.55
N VAL A 7 33.95 -16.38 13.44
CA VAL A 7 33.76 -17.50 14.36
C VAL A 7 32.71 -17.10 15.39
N CYS A 8 31.55 -17.73 15.32
CA CYS A 8 30.52 -17.62 16.34
C CYS A 8 30.97 -18.35 17.61
N SER A 9 31.52 -17.59 18.58
CA SER A 9 31.93 -18.11 19.88
C SER A 9 30.81 -17.92 20.89
N ARG A 10 30.40 -19.06 21.45
CA ARG A 10 29.64 -19.27 22.70
C ARG A 10 28.18 -19.66 22.61
N CYS A 11 27.96 -20.88 22.16
CA CYS A 11 27.00 -21.74 22.83
C CYS A 11 27.49 -22.08 24.24
N ARG A 12 27.09 -21.33 25.23
CA ARG A 12 27.12 -21.79 26.64
C ARG A 12 26.22 -20.95 27.53
N GLN A 13 24.92 -21.25 27.53
CA GLN A 13 24.12 -21.05 28.75
C GLN A 13 23.05 -22.12 28.82
N ARG A 14 23.47 -23.21 29.48
CA ARG A 14 22.58 -24.27 29.96
C ARG A 14 21.80 -23.76 31.17
N ARG A 15 20.50 -24.11 31.15
CA ARG A 15 19.64 -24.32 32.30
C ARG A 15 19.26 -23.06 33.05
N LEU A 16 18.03 -22.62 32.84
CA LEU A 16 17.06 -22.32 33.88
C LEU A 16 15.77 -21.75 33.22
N LEU A 17 14.64 -22.37 33.58
CA LEU A 17 13.25 -21.93 33.59
C LEU A 17 12.36 -22.28 32.37
N PRO A 18 11.52 -23.28 32.53
CA PRO A 18 10.40 -23.53 31.60
C PRO A 18 9.15 -22.67 31.87
N ALA A 19 9.20 -21.66 32.76
CA ALA A 19 8.04 -20.88 33.14
C ALA A 19 7.79 -19.60 32.32
N LEU A 20 8.74 -19.16 31.49
CA LEU A 20 8.60 -17.95 30.65
C LEU A 20 8.12 -18.23 29.22
N ALA A 21 8.03 -19.49 28.82
CA ALA A 21 7.64 -19.83 27.44
C ALA A 21 6.13 -19.64 27.15
N LEU A 22 5.27 -19.65 28.16
CA LEU A 22 3.82 -19.51 27.97
C LEU A 22 3.35 -18.07 27.76
N VAL A 23 4.07 -17.06 28.23
CA VAL A 23 3.69 -15.65 28.06
C VAL A 23 4.10 -15.12 26.69
N ALA A 24 5.18 -15.64 26.13
CA ALA A 24 5.64 -15.24 24.80
C ALA A 24 4.70 -15.72 23.66
N SER A 25 4.00 -16.83 23.84
CA SER A 25 3.11 -17.39 22.83
C SER A 25 1.83 -16.57 22.63
N VAL A 26 1.32 -15.90 23.65
CA VAL A 26 0.11 -15.06 23.55
C VAL A 26 0.41 -13.73 22.86
N ALA A 27 1.58 -13.16 23.06
CA ALA A 27 1.98 -11.90 22.42
C ALA A 27 2.18 -12.05 20.91
N MET A 28 2.65 -13.21 20.43
CA MET A 28 2.83 -13.45 18.99
C MET A 28 1.51 -13.61 18.23
N THR A 29 0.45 -14.11 18.85
CA THR A 29 -0.84 -14.29 18.18
C THR A 29 -1.57 -12.97 17.96
N ILE A 30 -1.43 -12.00 18.86
CA ILE A 30 -2.04 -10.67 18.72
C ILE A 30 -1.37 -9.86 17.61
N SER A 31 -0.05 -9.98 17.45
CA SER A 31 0.68 -9.30 16.37
C SER A 31 0.32 -9.81 14.98
N ALA A 32 0.02 -11.11 14.83
CA ALA A 32 -0.36 -11.69 13.53
C ALA A 32 -1.75 -11.21 13.05
N MET A 33 -2.69 -10.95 13.96
CA MET A 33 -4.01 -10.42 13.58
C MET A 33 -3.97 -8.95 13.16
N ALA A 34 -3.14 -8.13 13.81
CA ALA A 34 -2.96 -6.73 13.43
C ALA A 34 -2.31 -6.56 12.04
N GLN A 35 -1.37 -7.44 11.69
CA GLN A 35 -0.71 -7.43 10.37
C GLN A 35 -1.66 -7.85 9.24
N GLY A 36 -2.62 -8.74 9.50
CA GLY A 36 -3.61 -9.17 8.50
C GLY A 36 -4.56 -8.03 8.09
N GLN A 37 -4.98 -7.19 9.01
CA GLN A 37 -5.89 -6.07 8.74
C GLN A 37 -5.19 -4.93 8.01
N ALA A 38 -4.00 -4.53 8.42
CA ALA A 38 -3.22 -3.49 7.75
C ALA A 38 -2.88 -3.90 6.30
N GLY A 39 -2.58 -5.17 6.05
CA GLY A 39 -2.34 -5.68 4.70
C GLY A 39 -3.58 -5.67 3.81
N GLN A 40 -4.77 -5.86 4.36
CA GLN A 40 -6.02 -5.83 3.61
C GLN A 40 -6.39 -4.42 3.16
N PHE A 41 -6.27 -3.42 4.01
CA PHE A 41 -6.53 -2.02 3.67
C PHE A 41 -5.52 -1.48 2.64
N ALA A 42 -4.25 -1.75 2.81
CA ALA A 42 -3.23 -1.40 1.84
C ALA A 42 -3.50 -1.98 0.44
N ARG A 43 -4.06 -3.19 0.37
CA ARG A 43 -4.41 -3.84 -0.90
C ARG A 43 -5.55 -3.13 -1.63
N GLU A 44 -6.60 -2.70 -0.94
CA GLU A 44 -7.72 -1.97 -1.54
C GLU A 44 -7.26 -0.64 -2.14
N CYS A 45 -6.47 0.13 -1.40
CA CYS A 45 -5.85 1.34 -1.90
C CYS A 45 -4.99 1.09 -3.15
N ALA A 46 -4.16 0.05 -3.12
CA ALA A 46 -3.28 -0.29 -4.24
C ALA A 46 -4.07 -0.64 -5.51
N LEU A 47 -5.15 -1.41 -5.39
CA LEU A 47 -6.00 -1.77 -6.53
C LEU A 47 -6.68 -0.54 -7.15
N LYS A 48 -7.23 0.37 -6.32
CA LYS A 48 -7.84 1.61 -6.80
C LYS A 48 -6.82 2.53 -7.43
N GLU A 49 -5.64 2.65 -6.85
CA GLU A 49 -4.56 3.47 -7.37
C GLU A 49 -4.13 3.04 -8.77
N VAL A 50 -3.94 1.74 -9.01
CA VAL A 50 -3.61 1.21 -10.35
C VAL A 50 -4.67 1.60 -11.37
N THR A 51 -5.96 1.46 -11.03
CA THR A 51 -7.06 1.83 -11.93
C THR A 51 -7.03 3.33 -12.27
N VAL A 52 -6.79 4.18 -11.27
CA VAL A 52 -6.75 5.63 -11.43
C VAL A 52 -5.53 6.08 -12.23
N ILE A 53 -4.36 5.50 -11.99
CA ILE A 53 -3.14 5.79 -12.77
C ILE A 53 -3.39 5.49 -14.24
N THR A 54 -3.89 4.29 -14.54
CA THR A 54 -4.19 3.88 -15.92
C THR A 54 -5.16 4.86 -16.59
N LEU A 55 -6.21 5.28 -15.88
CA LEU A 55 -7.19 6.24 -16.41
C LEU A 55 -6.54 7.60 -16.74
N ILE A 56 -5.71 8.13 -15.85
CA ILE A 56 -5.01 9.40 -16.06
C ILE A 56 -4.04 9.30 -17.23
N GLU A 57 -3.30 8.20 -17.34
CA GLU A 57 -2.35 7.95 -18.43
C GLU A 57 -3.06 7.83 -19.79
N ASP A 58 -4.18 7.10 -19.83
CA ASP A 58 -4.99 6.93 -21.03
C ASP A 58 -5.55 8.26 -21.55
N HIS A 59 -6.07 9.11 -20.65
CA HIS A 59 -6.53 10.46 -21.01
C HIS A 59 -5.38 11.36 -21.46
N GLY A 60 -4.20 11.25 -20.81
CA GLY A 60 -3.01 11.98 -21.20
C GLY A 60 -2.52 11.56 -22.59
N ALA A 61 -2.52 10.27 -22.89
CA ALA A 61 -2.12 9.75 -24.20
C ALA A 61 -3.11 10.09 -25.33
N ALA A 62 -4.40 10.16 -24.99
CA ALA A 62 -5.46 10.52 -25.94
C ALA A 62 -5.59 12.03 -26.18
N GLU A 63 -4.96 12.86 -25.34
CA GLU A 63 -5.05 14.33 -25.36
C GLU A 63 -6.51 14.83 -25.35
N ASP A 64 -7.44 14.06 -24.76
CA ASP A 64 -8.88 14.35 -24.79
C ASP A 64 -9.35 15.20 -23.61
N LEU A 65 -8.48 15.48 -22.65
CA LEU A 65 -8.73 16.35 -21.52
C LEU A 65 -7.71 17.50 -21.41
N PRO A 66 -8.15 18.68 -20.93
CA PRO A 66 -7.24 19.78 -20.65
C PRO A 66 -6.18 19.42 -19.60
N ALA A 67 -4.96 19.95 -19.75
CA ALA A 67 -3.83 19.67 -18.87
C ALA A 67 -4.09 20.03 -17.40
N ASP A 68 -4.89 21.07 -17.13
CA ASP A 68 -5.28 21.46 -15.77
C ASP A 68 -6.16 20.41 -15.10
N ARG A 69 -7.07 19.77 -15.84
CA ARG A 69 -7.90 18.68 -15.32
C ARG A 69 -7.06 17.44 -15.01
N LEU A 70 -6.14 17.06 -15.88
CA LEU A 70 -5.20 15.97 -15.65
C LEU A 70 -4.29 16.25 -14.46
N GLY A 71 -3.79 17.47 -14.35
CA GLY A 71 -2.99 17.91 -13.20
C GLY A 71 -3.77 17.84 -11.89
N HIS A 72 -5.04 18.25 -11.90
CA HIS A 72 -5.92 18.14 -10.73
C HIS A 72 -6.15 16.68 -10.32
N ALA A 73 -6.41 15.80 -11.28
CA ALA A 73 -6.57 14.36 -11.02
C ALA A 73 -5.30 13.74 -10.40
N GLY A 74 -4.12 14.09 -10.94
CA GLY A 74 -2.85 13.65 -10.38
C GLY A 74 -2.63 14.11 -8.93
N LEU A 75 -2.93 15.38 -8.63
CA LEU A 75 -2.85 15.91 -7.25
C LEU A 75 -3.84 15.23 -6.31
N THR A 76 -5.05 14.95 -6.79
CA THR A 76 -6.07 14.23 -6.00
C THR A 76 -5.62 12.80 -5.70
N MET A 77 -5.02 12.12 -6.67
CA MET A 77 -4.43 10.80 -6.48
C MET A 77 -3.32 10.80 -5.40
N LEU A 78 -2.45 11.81 -5.39
CA LEU A 78 -1.42 11.93 -4.35
C LEU A 78 -2.02 12.14 -2.96
N ARG A 79 -3.11 12.91 -2.85
CA ARG A 79 -3.84 13.08 -1.58
C ARG A 79 -4.51 11.79 -1.12
N ALA A 80 -5.10 11.02 -2.05
CA ALA A 80 -5.66 9.72 -1.75
C ALA A 80 -4.60 8.75 -1.22
N ARG A 81 -3.44 8.71 -1.87
CA ARG A 81 -2.30 7.91 -1.42
C ARG A 81 -1.86 8.29 -0.01
N LEU A 82 -1.73 9.58 0.28
CA LEU A 82 -1.40 10.06 1.62
C LEU A 82 -2.43 9.62 2.67
N ALA A 83 -3.71 9.75 2.37
CA ALA A 83 -4.78 9.30 3.26
C ALA A 83 -4.71 7.79 3.54
N CYS A 84 -4.35 6.95 2.55
CA CYS A 84 -4.09 5.53 2.75
C CYS A 84 -2.93 5.26 3.71
N TYR A 85 -1.82 6.01 3.59
CA TYR A 85 -0.68 5.89 4.51
C TYR A 85 -1.01 6.34 5.94
N GLU A 86 -1.98 7.23 6.10
CA GLU A 86 -2.47 7.72 7.38
C GLU A 86 -3.61 6.85 7.96
N ASP A 87 -3.84 5.66 7.39
CA ASP A 87 -4.91 4.72 7.77
C ASP A 87 -6.35 5.28 7.63
N ARG A 88 -6.51 6.34 6.82
CA ARG A 88 -7.80 6.95 6.46
C ARG A 88 -8.32 6.38 5.14
N VAL A 89 -8.52 5.07 5.11
CA VAL A 89 -8.86 4.32 3.89
C VAL A 89 -10.16 4.81 3.25
N GLY A 90 -11.20 5.09 4.05
CA GLY A 90 -12.46 5.59 3.53
C GLY A 90 -12.32 6.90 2.77
N ASP A 91 -11.54 7.85 3.31
CA ASP A 91 -11.26 9.13 2.67
C ASP A 91 -10.46 8.95 1.38
N ALA A 92 -9.48 8.04 1.41
CA ALA A 92 -8.67 7.72 0.23
C ALA A 92 -9.51 7.14 -0.90
N LEU A 93 -10.38 6.18 -0.61
CA LEU A 93 -11.27 5.56 -1.60
C LEU A 93 -12.23 6.59 -2.20
N ALA A 94 -12.79 7.51 -1.40
CA ALA A 94 -13.63 8.59 -1.89
C ALA A 94 -12.87 9.53 -2.85
N LEU A 95 -11.60 9.85 -2.56
CA LEU A 95 -10.75 10.63 -3.45
C LEU A 95 -10.46 9.89 -4.76
N TYR A 96 -10.16 8.60 -4.71
CA TYR A 96 -9.97 7.81 -5.92
C TYR A 96 -11.25 7.75 -6.76
N GLU A 97 -12.42 7.56 -6.14
CA GLU A 97 -13.71 7.56 -6.87
C GLU A 97 -13.96 8.90 -7.57
N SER A 98 -13.62 10.04 -6.96
CA SER A 98 -13.76 11.34 -7.59
C SER A 98 -12.90 11.51 -8.87
N ILE A 99 -11.80 10.76 -9.01
CA ILE A 99 -11.00 10.75 -10.22
C ILE A 99 -11.66 9.88 -11.30
N LEU A 100 -12.33 8.80 -10.92
CA LEU A 100 -13.06 7.94 -11.85
C LEU A 100 -14.23 8.68 -12.52
N ASP A 101 -14.72 9.80 -11.95
CA ASP A 101 -15.70 10.68 -12.57
C ASP A 101 -15.19 11.35 -13.87
N LEU A 102 -13.91 11.29 -14.19
CA LEU A 102 -13.38 11.66 -15.50
C LEU A 102 -14.02 10.85 -16.64
N GLY A 103 -14.51 9.65 -16.31
CA GLY A 103 -15.14 8.75 -17.24
C GLY A 103 -14.16 8.06 -18.20
N PRO A 104 -14.65 7.24 -19.12
CA PRO A 104 -13.82 6.54 -20.08
C PRO A 104 -13.30 7.48 -21.18
N VAL A 105 -12.11 7.19 -21.68
CA VAL A 105 -11.45 7.93 -22.79
C VAL A 105 -12.35 7.98 -24.02
N ALA A 106 -12.48 9.14 -24.63
CA ALA A 106 -13.39 9.36 -25.76
C ALA A 106 -13.10 8.46 -26.98
N SER A 107 -11.84 8.07 -27.18
CA SER A 107 -11.41 7.16 -28.25
C SER A 107 -11.98 5.74 -28.09
N LEU A 108 -12.13 5.25 -26.85
CA LEU A 108 -12.69 3.93 -26.57
C LEU A 108 -14.22 3.88 -26.72
N ARG A 109 -14.88 5.03 -26.65
CA ARG A 109 -16.34 5.15 -26.77
C ARG A 109 -16.85 5.01 -28.23
N ARG A 110 -15.94 5.05 -29.23
CA ARG A 110 -16.28 4.97 -30.67
C ARG A 110 -16.20 3.56 -31.25
N GLN A 111 -15.84 2.57 -30.48
CA GLN A 111 -15.86 1.16 -30.86
C GLN A 111 -17.16 0.49 -30.38
#